data_35b01f39f0c46877cc4b8bec1c9f8fc6
#
_entry.id   35b01f39f0c46877cc4b8bec1c9f8fc6
#
_cell.length_a   1.000
_cell.length_b   1.000
_cell.length_c   1.000
_cell.angle_alpha   90.00
_cell.angle_beta   90.00
_cell.angle_gamma   90.00
#
_symmetry.space_group_name_H-M   'P 1'
#
loop_
_entity.id
_entity.type
_entity.pdbx_description
1 polymer ?
#
loop_
_entity_poly.entity_id
_entity_poly.type
_entity_poly.pdbx_seq_one_letter_code
_entity_poly.pdbx_strand_id
1 'polypeptide(L)'
;MQTWGEVPSDFRGCSATRAEAYAQTQTLIWQMQEKTWLARHPLGTSSMHQANILDAVRERAGRRRGGVAVFDHLRPRQTAHIVIDLQNGFMGHGQLAEVPMARAIVPNVNRISAALREAGGVVVYLQHTIDEEAIRTWPVYFEHFCGPEHRARMIEAFAPGSPGHSLWPELDVAQQDLVVIKRRFGAFVPGSADLHARLQQRGIDTLIISGTLSQVCCDSTARDAMMMNYKVFFITDSCATLTDAEHGGTLSAMAHTFCDVRDTQSVLDLIAATR
;
A
#
# COMPACT_ATOMS: atom_id res chain seq x y z
N MET A 1 26.40 31.15 14.47
CA MET A 1 27.43 30.47 13.66
C MET A 1 28.17 29.53 14.60
N GLN A 2 27.76 28.27 14.68
CA GLN A 2 28.50 27.23 15.39
C GLN A 2 29.12 26.31 14.34
N THR A 3 30.44 26.28 14.33
CA THR A 3 31.29 25.47 13.46
C THR A 3 31.17 24.00 13.90
N TRP A 4 30.80 23.12 12.98
CA TRP A 4 30.88 21.69 13.16
C TRP A 4 32.34 21.26 13.22
N GLY A 5 32.73 20.63 14.32
CA GLY A 5 34.08 20.13 14.53
C GLY A 5 34.48 19.09 13.50
N GLU A 6 35.75 19.14 13.11
CA GLU A 6 36.40 18.22 12.19
C GLU A 6 36.33 16.78 12.71
N VAL A 7 35.96 15.85 11.81
CA VAL A 7 35.99 14.41 12.03
C VAL A 7 37.46 13.99 12.21
N PRO A 8 37.82 13.22 13.26
CA PRO A 8 39.21 12.78 13.46
C PRO A 8 39.69 11.91 12.31
N SER A 9 40.93 12.14 11.88
CA SER A 9 41.58 11.54 10.71
C SER A 9 42.06 10.08 10.89
N ASP A 10 41.63 9.36 11.93
CA ASP A 10 42.22 8.10 12.35
C ASP A 10 41.59 6.83 11.72
N PHE A 11 40.74 6.97 10.71
CA PHE A 11 40.15 5.83 10.00
C PHE A 11 40.86 5.39 8.71
N ARG A 12 42.08 5.83 8.45
CA ARG A 12 42.88 5.37 7.31
C ARG A 12 43.70 4.12 7.68
N GLY A 13 43.04 2.98 7.87
CA GLY A 13 43.78 1.74 8.18
C GLY A 13 42.92 0.51 8.44
N CYS A 14 41.63 0.58 8.17
CA CYS A 14 40.77 -0.60 8.29
C CYS A 14 40.91 -1.46 7.03
N SER A 15 41.54 -2.65 7.14
CA SER A 15 41.61 -3.61 6.05
C SER A 15 40.17 -4.02 5.63
N ALA A 16 39.97 -4.33 4.34
CA ALA A 16 38.69 -4.79 3.78
C ALA A 16 38.02 -5.87 4.64
N THR A 17 38.82 -6.77 5.21
CA THR A 17 38.38 -7.84 6.12
C THR A 17 37.70 -7.36 7.42
N ARG A 18 38.03 -6.20 7.96
CA ARG A 18 37.37 -5.65 9.14
C ARG A 18 36.03 -5.00 8.84
N ALA A 19 35.91 -4.35 7.72
CA ALA A 19 34.65 -3.79 7.23
C ALA A 19 33.64 -4.90 6.87
N GLU A 20 34.12 -5.96 6.24
CA GLU A 20 33.31 -7.14 5.90
C GLU A 20 32.84 -7.89 7.17
N ALA A 21 33.72 -8.09 8.15
CA ALA A 21 33.37 -8.71 9.42
C ALA A 21 32.36 -7.87 10.21
N TYR A 22 32.48 -6.54 10.19
CA TYR A 22 31.53 -5.64 10.81
C TYR A 22 30.16 -5.69 10.11
N ALA A 23 30.13 -5.68 8.78
CA ALA A 23 28.89 -5.81 8.00
C ALA A 23 28.21 -7.17 8.25
N GLN A 24 28.96 -8.27 8.31
CA GLN A 24 28.42 -9.60 8.62
C GLN A 24 27.86 -9.65 10.06
N THR A 25 28.54 -9.04 11.01
CA THR A 25 28.07 -8.97 12.41
C THR A 25 26.78 -8.16 12.50
N GLN A 26 26.67 -7.01 11.82
CA GLN A 26 25.45 -6.21 11.78
C GLN A 26 24.29 -6.98 11.13
N THR A 27 24.55 -7.71 10.06
CA THR A 27 23.56 -8.58 9.39
C THR A 27 23.05 -9.66 10.33
N LEU A 28 23.94 -10.33 11.09
CA LEU A 28 23.55 -11.35 12.07
C LEU A 28 22.73 -10.76 13.23
N ILE A 29 23.14 -9.60 13.76
CA ILE A 29 22.38 -8.90 14.82
C ILE A 29 21.00 -8.53 14.31
N TRP A 30 20.89 -8.00 13.10
CA TRP A 30 19.61 -7.65 12.49
C TRP A 30 18.71 -8.88 12.29
N GLN A 31 19.26 -9.99 11.75
CA GLN A 31 18.53 -11.25 11.59
C GLN A 31 18.06 -11.85 12.92
N MET A 32 18.87 -11.73 13.98
CA MET A 32 18.47 -12.17 15.31
C MET A 32 17.37 -11.28 15.91
N GLN A 33 17.45 -9.96 15.70
CA GLN A 33 16.43 -9.01 16.14
C GLN A 33 15.12 -9.22 15.37
N GLU A 34 15.18 -9.43 14.06
CA GLU A 34 14.03 -9.74 13.21
C GLU A 34 13.35 -11.05 13.64
N LYS A 35 14.11 -12.13 13.82
CA LYS A 35 13.58 -13.41 14.33
C LYS A 35 12.94 -13.26 15.72
N THR A 36 13.53 -12.46 16.59
CA THR A 36 13.01 -12.22 17.94
C THR A 36 11.75 -11.35 17.88
N TRP A 37 11.71 -10.38 16.98
CA TRP A 37 10.52 -9.54 16.74
C TRP A 37 9.37 -10.36 16.15
N LEU A 38 9.63 -11.16 15.12
CA LEU A 38 8.66 -12.06 14.50
C LEU A 38 8.13 -13.12 15.48
N ALA A 39 8.98 -13.63 16.37
CA ALA A 39 8.56 -14.58 17.41
C ALA A 39 7.61 -13.94 18.44
N ARG A 40 7.75 -12.63 18.70
CA ARG A 40 6.87 -11.87 19.61
C ARG A 40 5.63 -11.30 18.90
N HIS A 41 5.70 -11.15 17.58
CA HIS A 41 4.64 -10.60 16.73
C HIS A 41 4.43 -11.56 15.55
N PRO A 42 3.81 -12.73 15.78
CA PRO A 42 3.61 -13.70 14.70
C PRO A 42 2.85 -13.01 13.57
N LEU A 43 3.41 -13.09 12.37
CA LEU A 43 2.72 -12.67 11.16
C LEU A 43 1.38 -13.39 11.12
N GLY A 44 0.30 -12.67 10.85
CA GLY A 44 -1.04 -13.21 10.84
C GLY A 44 -1.13 -14.49 10.01
N THR A 45 -1.88 -15.45 10.51
CA THR A 45 -2.28 -16.61 9.69
C THR A 45 -3.06 -16.10 8.49
N SER A 46 -3.16 -16.86 7.39
CA SER A 46 -3.81 -16.49 6.11
C SER A 46 -5.32 -16.16 6.21
N SER A 47 -5.80 -15.68 7.34
CA SER A 47 -7.15 -15.17 7.57
C SER A 47 -7.18 -13.65 7.36
N MET A 48 -8.30 -13.11 6.88
CA MET A 48 -8.48 -11.67 6.75
C MET A 48 -8.34 -10.97 8.10
N HIS A 49 -7.86 -9.71 8.07
CA HIS A 49 -7.77 -8.87 9.26
C HIS A 49 -9.12 -8.65 9.94
N GLN A 50 -9.08 -8.49 11.27
CA GLN A 50 -10.24 -8.01 12.00
C GLN A 50 -10.40 -6.50 11.75
N ALA A 51 -11.53 -6.09 11.17
CA ALA A 51 -11.86 -4.69 10.91
C ALA A 51 -12.22 -3.97 12.21
N ASN A 52 -11.21 -3.44 12.92
CA ASN A 52 -11.40 -2.82 14.23
C ASN A 52 -11.14 -1.30 14.16
N ILE A 53 -12.22 -0.51 14.08
CA ILE A 53 -12.16 0.95 14.22
C ILE A 53 -12.38 1.30 15.69
N LEU A 54 -11.48 2.12 16.26
CA LEU A 54 -11.57 2.54 17.66
C LEU A 54 -12.92 3.19 17.99
N ASP A 55 -13.52 2.80 19.09
CA ASP A 55 -14.85 3.32 19.52
C ASP A 55 -14.85 4.84 19.65
N ALA A 56 -13.80 5.43 20.20
CA ALA A 56 -13.67 6.88 20.28
C ALA A 56 -13.67 7.57 18.88
N VAL A 57 -13.25 6.89 17.81
CA VAL A 57 -13.35 7.40 16.43
C VAL A 57 -14.79 7.28 15.95
N ARG A 58 -15.45 6.15 16.19
CA ARG A 58 -16.87 5.94 15.86
C ARG A 58 -17.78 6.99 16.52
N GLU A 59 -17.57 7.26 17.79
CA GLU A 59 -18.31 8.28 18.54
C GLU A 59 -18.09 9.69 17.97
N ARG A 60 -16.82 10.07 17.67
CA ARG A 60 -16.53 11.38 17.07
C ARG A 60 -17.13 11.53 15.67
N ALA A 61 -17.08 10.49 14.86
CA ALA A 61 -17.72 10.46 13.55
C ALA A 61 -19.23 10.58 13.66
N GLY A 62 -19.85 9.86 14.62
CA GLY A 62 -21.26 9.95 14.92
C GLY A 62 -21.71 11.38 15.28
N ARG A 63 -20.99 12.03 16.19
CA ARG A 63 -21.28 13.43 16.58
C ARG A 63 -21.10 14.43 15.45
N ARG A 64 -20.13 14.21 14.55
CA ARG A 64 -19.75 15.18 13.50
C ARG A 64 -20.56 15.03 12.22
N ARG A 65 -20.98 13.81 11.85
CA ARG A 65 -21.60 13.52 10.56
C ARG A 65 -22.62 12.36 10.55
N GLY A 66 -23.05 11.93 11.72
CA GLY A 66 -24.07 10.87 11.83
C GLY A 66 -23.53 9.44 11.82
N GLY A 67 -22.25 9.21 11.53
CA GLY A 67 -21.65 7.88 11.49
C GLY A 67 -20.30 7.81 10.82
N VAL A 68 -19.78 6.59 10.67
CA VAL A 68 -18.53 6.30 9.95
C VAL A 68 -18.76 6.35 8.44
N ALA A 69 -19.92 5.89 7.99
CA ALA A 69 -20.36 5.99 6.61
C ALA A 69 -20.55 7.44 6.18
N VAL A 70 -20.11 7.78 4.97
CA VAL A 70 -20.11 9.17 4.47
C VAL A 70 -20.96 9.30 3.22
N PHE A 71 -20.88 8.33 2.31
CA PHE A 71 -21.59 8.37 1.04
C PHE A 71 -22.65 7.28 0.99
N ASP A 72 -23.87 7.63 0.68
CA ASP A 72 -25.02 6.76 0.56
C ASP A 72 -25.26 6.22 -0.86
N HIS A 73 -24.50 6.73 -1.81
CA HIS A 73 -24.53 6.29 -3.20
C HIS A 73 -23.15 6.47 -3.89
N LEU A 74 -22.92 5.72 -4.94
CA LEU A 74 -21.82 5.91 -5.88
C LEU A 74 -22.35 5.83 -7.33
N ARG A 75 -21.66 6.46 -8.25
CA ARG A 75 -21.96 6.38 -9.68
C ARG A 75 -20.91 5.51 -10.37
N PRO A 76 -21.21 4.26 -10.76
CA PRO A 76 -20.20 3.34 -11.26
C PRO A 76 -19.37 3.92 -12.42
N ARG A 77 -19.98 4.61 -13.38
CA ARG A 77 -19.29 5.23 -14.52
C ARG A 77 -18.34 6.37 -14.16
N GLN A 78 -18.43 6.91 -12.94
CA GLN A 78 -17.54 7.92 -12.38
C GLN A 78 -16.68 7.36 -11.24
N THR A 79 -16.65 6.04 -11.10
CA THR A 79 -15.92 5.33 -10.04
C THR A 79 -14.80 4.49 -10.62
N ALA A 80 -13.63 4.52 -9.96
CA ALA A 80 -12.52 3.64 -10.23
C ALA A 80 -12.20 2.77 -8.99
N HIS A 81 -12.01 1.48 -9.20
CA HIS A 81 -11.42 0.58 -8.21
C HIS A 81 -9.91 0.60 -8.36
N ILE A 82 -9.22 1.07 -7.34
CA ILE A 82 -7.76 1.18 -7.29
C ILE A 82 -7.21 0.01 -6.48
N VAL A 83 -6.66 -0.97 -7.18
CA VAL A 83 -6.04 -2.17 -6.61
C VAL A 83 -4.55 -1.92 -6.47
N ILE A 84 -4.06 -1.82 -5.24
CA ILE A 84 -2.73 -1.31 -4.91
C ILE A 84 -1.78 -2.45 -4.59
N ASP A 85 -0.70 -2.56 -5.38
CA ASP A 85 0.51 -3.34 -5.11
C ASP A 85 0.27 -4.85 -4.82
N LEU A 86 -0.79 -5.45 -5.35
CA LEU A 86 -0.99 -6.90 -5.28
C LEU A 86 -0.10 -7.59 -6.32
N GLN A 87 1.20 -7.57 -6.06
CA GLN A 87 2.28 -8.10 -6.90
C GLN A 87 2.95 -9.30 -6.22
N ASN A 88 3.60 -10.15 -7.01
CA ASN A 88 4.31 -11.33 -6.50
C ASN A 88 5.32 -10.99 -5.40
N GLY A 89 6.00 -9.84 -5.48
CA GLY A 89 6.97 -9.40 -4.46
C GLY A 89 6.36 -9.14 -3.08
N PHE A 90 5.05 -8.81 -3.02
CA PHE A 90 4.31 -8.65 -1.77
C PHE A 90 3.50 -9.89 -1.39
N MET A 91 3.18 -10.76 -2.34
CA MET A 91 2.21 -11.83 -2.13
C MET A 91 2.82 -13.23 -2.17
N GLY A 92 3.99 -13.41 -2.82
CA GLY A 92 4.67 -14.68 -2.91
C GLY A 92 5.25 -15.14 -1.57
N HIS A 93 5.20 -16.45 -1.32
CA HIS A 93 5.81 -17.03 -0.12
C HIS A 93 7.32 -16.81 -0.09
N GLY A 94 7.83 -16.35 1.05
CA GLY A 94 9.27 -16.11 1.27
C GLY A 94 9.83 -14.90 0.54
N GLN A 95 8.98 -14.06 -0.07
CA GLN A 95 9.42 -12.82 -0.66
C GLN A 95 9.87 -11.81 0.40
N LEU A 96 10.80 -10.92 0.04
CA LEU A 96 11.36 -9.93 0.95
C LEU A 96 10.30 -9.02 1.60
N ALA A 97 9.29 -8.65 0.82
CA ALA A 97 8.21 -7.76 1.24
C ALA A 97 6.89 -8.51 1.47
N GLU A 98 6.95 -9.83 1.76
CA GLU A 98 5.77 -10.67 1.90
C GLU A 98 4.76 -10.10 2.91
N VAL A 99 3.51 -9.99 2.46
CA VAL A 99 2.33 -9.68 3.28
C VAL A 99 1.39 -10.90 3.22
N PRO A 100 1.53 -11.87 4.14
CA PRO A 100 0.79 -13.15 4.06
C PRO A 100 -0.72 -12.96 3.95
N MET A 101 -1.28 -11.97 4.64
CA MET A 101 -2.72 -11.69 4.65
C MET A 101 -3.24 -11.10 3.34
N ALA A 102 -2.36 -10.56 2.46
CA ALA A 102 -2.76 -10.02 1.17
C ALA A 102 -3.33 -11.09 0.22
N ARG A 103 -2.96 -12.36 0.39
CA ARG A 103 -3.56 -13.46 -0.39
C ARG A 103 -5.03 -13.67 -0.05
N ALA A 104 -5.41 -13.48 1.21
CA ALA A 104 -6.78 -13.70 1.67
C ALA A 104 -7.78 -12.65 1.15
N ILE A 105 -7.32 -11.45 0.76
CA ILE A 105 -8.20 -10.40 0.26
C ILE A 105 -8.50 -10.53 -1.24
N VAL A 106 -7.77 -11.34 -2.00
CA VAL A 106 -7.91 -11.47 -3.47
C VAL A 106 -9.34 -11.77 -3.93
N PRO A 107 -10.07 -12.72 -3.30
CA PRO A 107 -11.45 -12.99 -3.70
C PRO A 107 -12.36 -11.75 -3.59
N ASN A 108 -12.22 -10.96 -2.55
CA ASN A 108 -12.99 -9.73 -2.35
C ASN A 108 -12.61 -8.66 -3.39
N VAL A 109 -11.31 -8.47 -3.64
CA VAL A 109 -10.80 -7.57 -4.68
C VAL A 109 -11.39 -7.92 -6.04
N ASN A 110 -11.37 -9.21 -6.41
CA ASN A 110 -11.92 -9.68 -7.68
C ASN A 110 -13.45 -9.46 -7.77
N ARG A 111 -14.20 -9.68 -6.68
CA ARG A 111 -15.66 -9.41 -6.63
C ARG A 111 -15.96 -7.93 -6.88
N ILE A 112 -15.24 -7.02 -6.24
CA ILE A 112 -15.42 -5.57 -6.44
C ILE A 112 -15.07 -5.19 -7.89
N SER A 113 -13.93 -5.67 -8.40
CA SER A 113 -13.50 -5.40 -9.76
C SER A 113 -14.52 -5.87 -10.80
N ALA A 114 -15.03 -7.10 -10.66
CA ALA A 114 -16.03 -7.66 -11.56
C ALA A 114 -17.35 -6.86 -11.54
N ALA A 115 -17.88 -6.59 -10.34
CA ALA A 115 -19.12 -5.83 -10.18
C ALA A 115 -19.03 -4.41 -10.75
N LEU A 116 -17.90 -3.73 -10.50
CA LEU A 116 -17.70 -2.38 -10.99
C LEU A 116 -17.54 -2.33 -12.51
N ARG A 117 -16.80 -3.29 -13.13
CA ARG A 117 -16.69 -3.41 -14.60
C ARG A 117 -18.07 -3.62 -15.24
N GLU A 118 -18.86 -4.54 -14.70
CA GLU A 118 -20.21 -4.84 -15.19
C GLU A 118 -21.12 -3.60 -15.14
N ALA A 119 -20.94 -2.76 -14.12
CA ALA A 119 -21.67 -1.48 -13.97
C ALA A 119 -21.08 -0.32 -14.80
N GLY A 120 -20.01 -0.57 -15.59
CA GLY A 120 -19.37 0.40 -16.48
C GLY A 120 -18.34 1.31 -15.80
N GLY A 121 -17.85 0.94 -14.63
CA GLY A 121 -16.75 1.62 -13.95
C GLY A 121 -15.37 1.18 -14.42
N VAL A 122 -14.33 1.73 -13.83
CA VAL A 122 -12.93 1.53 -14.22
C VAL A 122 -12.21 0.72 -13.14
N VAL A 123 -11.35 -0.23 -13.55
CA VAL A 123 -10.43 -0.93 -12.64
C VAL A 123 -9.00 -0.52 -12.98
N VAL A 124 -8.22 -0.20 -11.95
CA VAL A 124 -6.82 0.21 -12.06
C VAL A 124 -5.97 -0.63 -11.12
N TYR A 125 -5.00 -1.34 -11.66
CA TYR A 125 -3.97 -2.04 -10.89
C TYR A 125 -2.73 -1.17 -10.82
N LEU A 126 -2.33 -0.80 -9.61
CA LEU A 126 -1.07 -0.09 -9.36
C LEU A 126 0.05 -1.11 -9.15
N GLN A 127 1.17 -0.89 -9.84
CA GLN A 127 2.39 -1.67 -9.67
C GLN A 127 3.47 -0.81 -9.02
N HIS A 128 3.85 -1.16 -7.79
CA HIS A 128 5.05 -0.58 -7.17
C HIS A 128 6.26 -0.92 -8.03
N THR A 129 6.97 0.12 -8.46
CA THR A 129 8.06 -0.01 -9.44
C THR A 129 9.29 0.69 -8.91
N ILE A 130 10.40 -0.04 -8.86
CA ILE A 130 11.71 0.51 -8.51
C ILE A 130 12.59 0.46 -9.76
N ASP A 131 12.53 1.53 -10.53
CA ASP A 131 13.39 1.78 -11.69
C ASP A 131 14.46 2.85 -11.37
N GLU A 132 15.32 3.15 -12.33
CA GLU A 132 16.37 4.17 -12.17
C GLU A 132 15.79 5.54 -11.77
N GLU A 133 14.62 5.90 -12.28
CA GLU A 133 13.96 7.15 -11.92
C GLU A 133 13.49 7.15 -10.47
N ALA A 134 12.91 6.07 -9.98
CA ALA A 134 12.52 5.93 -8.58
C ALA A 134 13.74 6.12 -7.66
N ILE A 135 14.84 5.45 -7.96
CA ILE A 135 16.09 5.52 -7.17
C ILE A 135 16.65 6.95 -7.19
N ARG A 136 16.77 7.55 -8.37
CA ARG A 136 17.32 8.89 -8.56
C ARG A 136 16.51 9.99 -7.89
N THR A 137 15.18 9.87 -7.91
CA THR A 137 14.28 10.94 -7.45
C THR A 137 13.73 10.73 -6.04
N TRP A 138 14.13 9.64 -5.36
CA TRP A 138 13.70 9.35 -3.99
C TRP A 138 14.87 8.92 -3.08
N PRO A 139 15.97 9.70 -3.03
CA PRO A 139 17.17 9.35 -2.27
C PRO A 139 16.89 9.19 -0.77
N VAL A 140 16.03 10.01 -0.19
CA VAL A 140 15.69 9.93 1.25
C VAL A 140 15.26 8.51 1.63
N TYR A 141 14.39 7.87 0.86
CA TYR A 141 13.96 6.51 1.14
C TYR A 141 15.10 5.50 0.98
N PHE A 142 15.76 5.53 -0.18
CA PHE A 142 16.77 4.53 -0.52
C PHE A 142 18.08 4.66 0.24
N GLU A 143 18.42 5.85 0.74
CA GLU A 143 19.67 6.11 1.47
C GLU A 143 19.50 6.03 2.98
N HIS A 144 18.31 6.35 3.52
CA HIS A 144 18.11 6.48 4.96
C HIS A 144 17.14 5.46 5.57
N PHE A 145 16.16 4.96 4.80
CA PHE A 145 15.16 4.01 5.29
C PHE A 145 15.42 2.56 4.85
N CYS A 146 16.32 2.36 3.89
CA CYS A 146 16.72 1.04 3.40
C CYS A 146 18.19 0.81 3.72
N GLY A 147 18.50 -0.22 4.51
CA GLY A 147 19.88 -0.72 4.61
C GLY A 147 20.36 -1.24 3.23
N PRO A 148 21.68 -1.24 2.96
CA PRO A 148 22.21 -1.56 1.63
C PRO A 148 21.74 -2.90 1.05
N GLU A 149 21.72 -3.95 1.87
CA GLU A 149 21.27 -5.29 1.45
C GLU A 149 19.77 -5.30 1.14
N HIS A 150 18.95 -4.73 2.03
CA HIS A 150 17.50 -4.62 1.83
C HIS A 150 17.18 -3.82 0.57
N ARG A 151 17.88 -2.69 0.37
CA ARG A 151 17.76 -1.86 -0.83
C ARG A 151 18.03 -2.66 -2.11
N ALA A 152 19.14 -3.41 -2.16
CA ALA A 152 19.50 -4.20 -3.34
C ALA A 152 18.42 -5.24 -3.67
N ARG A 153 17.92 -5.96 -2.66
CA ARG A 153 16.87 -6.96 -2.82
C ARG A 153 15.51 -6.35 -3.20
N MET A 154 15.17 -5.18 -2.66
CA MET A 154 13.95 -4.46 -3.06
C MET A 154 14.02 -4.00 -4.51
N ILE A 155 15.16 -3.47 -4.95
CA ILE A 155 15.38 -3.08 -6.34
C ILE A 155 15.21 -4.30 -7.25
N GLU A 156 15.85 -5.42 -6.94
CA GLU A 156 15.74 -6.66 -7.70
C GLU A 156 14.30 -7.16 -7.78
N ALA A 157 13.59 -7.18 -6.65
CA ALA A 157 12.21 -7.68 -6.56
C ALA A 157 11.22 -6.84 -7.37
N PHE A 158 11.38 -5.51 -7.40
CA PHE A 158 10.41 -4.58 -7.99
C PHE A 158 10.91 -3.84 -9.24
N ALA A 159 12.03 -4.28 -9.81
CA ALA A 159 12.48 -3.78 -11.12
C ALA A 159 11.47 -4.16 -12.22
N PRO A 160 11.25 -3.29 -13.21
CA PRO A 160 10.39 -3.61 -14.35
C PRO A 160 10.76 -4.94 -15.00
N GLY A 161 9.77 -5.83 -15.15
CA GLY A 161 9.95 -7.15 -15.76
C GLY A 161 10.47 -8.24 -14.83
N SER A 162 10.81 -7.94 -13.57
CA SER A 162 11.16 -8.98 -12.60
C SER A 162 9.94 -9.82 -12.21
N PRO A 163 10.12 -11.07 -11.78
CA PRO A 163 9.01 -11.91 -11.30
C PRO A 163 8.22 -11.27 -10.15
N GLY A 164 8.90 -10.58 -9.23
CA GLY A 164 8.28 -9.91 -8.10
C GLY A 164 7.44 -8.69 -8.50
N HIS A 165 7.80 -8.02 -9.60
CA HIS A 165 7.07 -6.87 -10.15
C HIS A 165 5.73 -7.27 -10.79
N SER A 166 5.58 -8.51 -11.27
CA SER A 166 4.34 -8.97 -11.91
C SER A 166 3.16 -8.95 -10.94
N LEU A 167 1.97 -8.65 -11.45
CA LEU A 167 0.71 -8.78 -10.70
C LEU A 167 0.50 -10.22 -10.25
N TRP A 168 -0.16 -10.39 -9.11
CA TRP A 168 -0.49 -11.71 -8.57
C TRP A 168 -1.41 -12.47 -9.52
N PRO A 169 -1.11 -13.74 -9.86
CA PRO A 169 -1.78 -14.46 -10.94
C PRO A 169 -3.25 -14.80 -10.67
N GLU A 170 -3.70 -14.76 -9.41
CA GLU A 170 -5.10 -14.99 -9.04
C GLU A 170 -5.97 -13.74 -9.13
N LEU A 171 -5.39 -12.59 -9.49
CA LEU A 171 -6.18 -11.39 -9.78
C LEU A 171 -6.90 -11.52 -11.12
N ASP A 172 -8.18 -11.18 -11.12
CA ASP A 172 -9.00 -11.12 -12.33
C ASP A 172 -8.74 -9.82 -13.10
N VAL A 173 -7.63 -9.80 -13.86
CA VAL A 173 -7.22 -8.63 -14.67
C VAL A 173 -7.81 -8.76 -16.07
N ALA A 174 -8.71 -7.87 -16.43
CA ALA A 174 -9.34 -7.85 -17.75
C ALA A 174 -8.56 -6.95 -18.75
N GLN A 175 -8.72 -7.19 -20.04
CA GLN A 175 -8.00 -6.46 -21.09
C GLN A 175 -8.25 -4.95 -21.05
N GLN A 176 -9.43 -4.51 -20.63
CA GLN A 176 -9.81 -3.09 -20.52
C GLN A 176 -9.28 -2.41 -19.26
N ASP A 177 -8.75 -3.15 -18.28
CA ASP A 177 -8.26 -2.60 -17.03
C ASP A 177 -6.96 -1.81 -17.26
N LEU A 178 -6.74 -0.82 -16.42
CA LEU A 178 -5.53 -0.05 -16.46
C LEU A 178 -4.48 -0.68 -15.55
N VAL A 179 -3.26 -0.84 -16.05
CA VAL A 179 -2.09 -1.13 -15.23
C VAL A 179 -1.21 0.11 -15.23
N VAL A 180 -0.91 0.63 -14.04
CA VAL A 180 -0.21 1.91 -13.84
C VAL A 180 0.97 1.71 -12.92
N ILE A 181 2.16 2.05 -13.38
CA ILE A 181 3.37 2.01 -12.55
C ILE A 181 3.35 3.14 -11.51
N LYS A 182 3.84 2.85 -10.32
CA LYS A 182 3.87 3.74 -9.16
C LYS A 182 5.24 3.70 -8.50
N ARG A 183 5.93 4.86 -8.42
CA ARG A 183 7.31 4.99 -7.93
C ARG A 183 7.42 5.52 -6.50
N ARG A 184 6.31 5.71 -5.79
CA ARG A 184 6.23 6.17 -4.40
C ARG A 184 5.20 5.32 -3.66
N PHE A 185 5.07 5.51 -2.36
CA PHE A 185 3.99 4.86 -1.61
C PHE A 185 2.63 5.38 -2.05
N GLY A 186 2.39 6.70 -2.02
CA GLY A 186 1.19 7.31 -2.58
C GLY A 186 1.24 7.40 -4.11
N ALA A 187 0.11 7.18 -4.77
CA ALA A 187 0.01 7.23 -6.23
C ALA A 187 -0.17 8.65 -6.79
N PHE A 188 -0.54 9.62 -5.95
CA PHE A 188 -0.89 10.96 -6.39
C PHE A 188 0.21 12.01 -6.19
N VAL A 189 1.27 11.69 -5.43
CA VAL A 189 2.38 12.62 -5.23
C VAL A 189 3.17 12.81 -6.53
N PRO A 190 3.74 14.00 -6.77
CA PRO A 190 4.54 14.28 -7.97
C PRO A 190 5.66 13.24 -8.18
N GLY A 191 5.81 12.77 -9.41
CA GLY A 191 6.82 11.77 -9.77
C GLY A 191 6.48 10.33 -9.39
N SER A 192 5.29 10.04 -8.83
CA SER A 192 4.84 8.68 -8.52
C SER A 192 4.23 7.98 -9.73
N ALA A 193 3.11 8.48 -10.20
CA ALA A 193 2.32 7.90 -11.28
C ALA A 193 1.57 8.97 -12.07
N ASP A 194 1.09 8.62 -13.26
CA ASP A 194 0.19 9.45 -14.06
C ASP A 194 -1.31 9.20 -13.77
N LEU A 195 -1.60 8.54 -12.64
CA LEU A 195 -2.93 8.08 -12.25
C LEU A 195 -3.96 9.21 -12.28
N HIS A 196 -3.66 10.37 -11.67
CA HIS A 196 -4.58 11.50 -11.62
C HIS A 196 -5.05 11.95 -13.02
N ALA A 197 -4.11 12.12 -13.94
CA ALA A 197 -4.44 12.52 -15.31
C ALA A 197 -5.33 11.49 -16.01
N ARG A 198 -5.06 10.20 -15.84
CA ARG A 198 -5.87 9.11 -16.41
C ARG A 198 -7.29 9.07 -15.86
N LEU A 199 -7.45 9.33 -14.55
CA LEU A 199 -8.76 9.37 -13.88
C LEU A 199 -9.56 10.60 -14.33
N GLN A 200 -8.93 11.77 -14.38
CA GLN A 200 -9.55 13.02 -14.84
C GLN A 200 -10.07 12.91 -16.28
N GLN A 201 -9.27 12.35 -17.20
CA GLN A 201 -9.67 12.14 -18.60
C GLN A 201 -10.92 11.25 -18.75
N ARG A 202 -11.21 10.42 -17.74
CA ARG A 202 -12.37 9.52 -17.69
C ARG A 202 -13.54 10.07 -16.87
N GLY A 203 -13.41 11.28 -16.33
CA GLY A 203 -14.44 11.90 -15.49
C GLY A 203 -14.65 11.16 -14.16
N ILE A 204 -13.63 10.49 -13.64
CA ILE A 204 -13.69 9.77 -12.35
C ILE A 204 -13.63 10.77 -11.20
N ASP A 205 -14.59 10.68 -10.28
CA ASP A 205 -14.69 11.48 -9.05
C ASP A 205 -14.72 10.63 -7.77
N THR A 206 -14.79 9.32 -7.90
CA THR A 206 -14.96 8.37 -6.78
C THR A 206 -13.94 7.24 -6.90
N LEU A 207 -13.29 6.89 -5.79
CA LEU A 207 -12.30 5.83 -5.74
C LEU A 207 -12.68 4.79 -4.67
N ILE A 208 -12.54 3.52 -5.03
CA ILE A 208 -12.60 2.38 -4.12
C ILE A 208 -11.16 1.91 -3.95
N ILE A 209 -10.63 1.92 -2.72
CA ILE A 209 -9.24 1.57 -2.41
C ILE A 209 -9.17 0.17 -1.82
N SER A 210 -8.36 -0.69 -2.43
CA SER A 210 -8.00 -2.02 -1.94
C SER A 210 -6.51 -2.32 -2.19
N GLY A 211 -5.96 -3.34 -1.54
CA GLY A 211 -4.57 -3.79 -1.77
C GLY A 211 -3.70 -3.79 -0.51
N THR A 212 -2.39 -3.51 -0.68
CA THR A 212 -1.38 -3.61 0.39
C THR A 212 -0.33 -2.48 0.27
N LEU A 213 0.36 -2.06 1.35
CA LEU A 213 0.02 -2.24 2.76
C LEU A 213 -1.00 -1.19 3.20
N SER A 214 -1.93 -1.60 4.06
CA SER A 214 -3.01 -0.71 4.54
C SER A 214 -2.48 0.64 5.02
N GLN A 215 -1.47 0.67 5.91
CA GLN A 215 -0.92 1.89 6.53
C GLN A 215 0.15 2.60 5.69
N VAL A 216 0.54 2.06 4.54
CA VAL A 216 1.60 2.66 3.70
C VAL A 216 1.02 3.09 2.36
N CYS A 217 0.95 2.18 1.38
CA CYS A 217 0.55 2.52 0.01
C CYS A 217 -0.94 2.83 -0.10
N CYS A 218 -1.80 2.07 0.58
CA CYS A 218 -3.24 2.32 0.57
C CYS A 218 -3.59 3.63 1.31
N ASP A 219 -3.07 3.82 2.52
CA ASP A 219 -3.25 5.03 3.34
C ASP A 219 -2.78 6.28 2.59
N SER A 220 -1.52 6.31 2.13
CA SER A 220 -0.95 7.46 1.42
C SER A 220 -1.77 7.82 0.17
N THR A 221 -2.14 6.81 -0.64
CA THR A 221 -2.96 7.04 -1.83
C THR A 221 -4.34 7.58 -1.49
N ALA A 222 -4.98 7.05 -0.44
CA ALA A 222 -6.32 7.45 -0.02
C ALA A 222 -6.36 8.88 0.52
N ARG A 223 -5.36 9.28 1.32
CA ARG A 223 -5.24 10.66 1.84
C ARG A 223 -5.06 11.67 0.73
N ASP A 224 -4.11 11.40 -0.16
CA ASP A 224 -3.85 12.29 -1.29
C ASP A 224 -5.10 12.42 -2.17
N ALA A 225 -5.77 11.31 -2.48
CA ALA A 225 -6.99 11.31 -3.27
C ALA A 225 -8.09 12.18 -2.66
N MET A 226 -8.33 12.02 -1.35
CA MET A 226 -9.34 12.84 -0.64
C MET A 226 -8.98 14.32 -0.67
N MET A 227 -7.71 14.68 -0.44
CA MET A 227 -7.26 16.08 -0.50
C MET A 227 -7.28 16.65 -1.93
N MET A 228 -7.26 15.78 -2.95
CA MET A 228 -7.48 16.13 -4.36
C MET A 228 -8.96 16.10 -4.77
N ASN A 229 -9.87 16.06 -3.80
CA ASN A 229 -11.32 16.14 -3.98
C ASN A 229 -11.99 14.90 -4.61
N TYR A 230 -11.38 13.72 -4.49
CA TYR A 230 -12.06 12.46 -4.78
C TYR A 230 -12.91 12.02 -3.58
N LYS A 231 -14.05 11.40 -3.84
CA LYS A 231 -14.78 10.58 -2.86
C LYS A 231 -14.03 9.27 -2.71
N VAL A 232 -13.64 8.91 -1.49
CA VAL A 232 -12.80 7.74 -1.26
C VAL A 232 -13.50 6.73 -0.36
N PHE A 233 -13.70 5.52 -0.87
CA PHE A 233 -14.07 4.34 -0.10
C PHE A 233 -12.81 3.54 0.23
N PHE A 234 -12.59 3.23 1.50
CA PHE A 234 -11.47 2.38 1.95
C PHE A 234 -12.03 1.06 2.46
N ILE A 235 -11.62 -0.07 1.83
CA ILE A 235 -12.32 -1.34 2.02
C ILE A 235 -11.60 -2.20 3.06
N THR A 236 -12.29 -2.45 4.18
CA THR A 236 -11.72 -3.07 5.37
C THR A 236 -11.23 -4.51 5.15
N ASP A 237 -11.96 -5.29 4.38
CA ASP A 237 -11.70 -6.71 4.09
C ASP A 237 -11.14 -6.93 2.68
N SER A 238 -10.68 -5.84 2.05
CA SER A 238 -9.96 -5.84 0.77
C SER A 238 -8.65 -5.05 0.84
N CYS A 239 -8.25 -4.60 2.04
CA CYS A 239 -6.91 -4.08 2.33
C CYS A 239 -6.20 -5.00 3.32
N ALA A 240 -4.88 -5.15 3.17
CA ALA A 240 -4.07 -6.02 4.02
C ALA A 240 -2.76 -5.35 4.45
N THR A 241 -2.22 -5.81 5.58
CA THR A 241 -0.91 -5.46 6.11
C THR A 241 -0.35 -6.60 6.95
N LEU A 242 0.64 -6.34 7.80
CA LEU A 242 1.35 -7.37 8.56
C LEU A 242 0.60 -7.77 9.85
N THR A 243 -0.09 -6.82 10.50
CA THR A 243 -0.76 -7.08 11.79
C THR A 243 -2.15 -6.45 11.87
N ASP A 244 -3.04 -7.02 12.68
CA ASP A 244 -4.37 -6.45 12.95
C ASP A 244 -4.30 -5.06 13.62
N ALA A 245 -3.26 -4.82 14.42
CA ALA A 245 -3.06 -3.53 15.08
C ALA A 245 -2.75 -2.41 14.08
N GLU A 246 -1.88 -2.66 13.10
CA GLU A 246 -1.57 -1.72 12.02
C GLU A 246 -2.79 -1.48 11.14
N HIS A 247 -3.51 -2.56 10.81
CA HIS A 247 -4.73 -2.46 10.02
C HIS A 247 -5.81 -1.63 10.74
N GLY A 248 -6.13 -1.98 11.98
CA GLY A 248 -7.12 -1.27 12.80
C GLY A 248 -6.76 0.21 13.05
N GLY A 249 -5.48 0.49 13.26
CA GLY A 249 -4.95 1.86 13.36
C GLY A 249 -5.21 2.67 12.08
N THR A 250 -4.95 2.06 10.92
CA THR A 250 -5.21 2.67 9.61
C THR A 250 -6.69 2.91 9.39
N LEU A 251 -7.55 1.90 9.62
CA LEU A 251 -9.01 2.05 9.49
C LEU A 251 -9.53 3.19 10.37
N SER A 252 -9.02 3.31 11.59
CA SER A 252 -9.40 4.38 12.52
C SER A 252 -8.98 5.76 11.99
N ALA A 253 -7.78 5.88 11.44
CA ALA A 253 -7.30 7.12 10.84
C ALA A 253 -8.12 7.51 9.60
N MET A 254 -8.40 6.54 8.71
CA MET A 254 -9.22 6.76 7.51
C MET A 254 -10.64 7.18 7.88
N ALA A 255 -11.29 6.45 8.79
CA ALA A 255 -12.64 6.71 9.24
C ALA A 255 -12.77 8.06 9.96
N HIS A 256 -11.71 8.55 10.59
CA HIS A 256 -11.75 9.84 11.30
C HIS A 256 -12.03 11.00 10.35
N THR A 257 -11.37 11.06 9.18
CA THR A 257 -11.45 12.25 8.31
C THR A 257 -11.39 11.96 6.82
N PHE A 258 -10.64 10.93 6.37
CA PHE A 258 -10.22 10.85 4.98
C PHE A 258 -11.16 10.04 4.10
N CYS A 259 -11.77 8.98 4.61
CA CYS A 259 -12.49 8.01 3.79
C CYS A 259 -13.84 7.62 4.37
N ASP A 260 -14.70 7.14 3.50
CA ASP A 260 -15.83 6.27 3.85
C ASP A 260 -15.29 4.85 3.98
N VAL A 261 -15.23 4.35 5.23
CA VAL A 261 -14.67 3.03 5.53
C VAL A 261 -15.79 2.01 5.53
N ARG A 262 -15.74 1.07 4.58
CA ARG A 262 -16.74 0.03 4.32
C ARG A 262 -16.12 -1.33 4.18
N ASP A 263 -16.92 -2.38 4.31
CA ASP A 263 -16.58 -3.72 3.87
C ASP A 263 -16.94 -3.94 2.39
N THR A 264 -16.46 -5.03 1.82
CA THR A 264 -16.71 -5.42 0.43
C THR A 264 -18.19 -5.52 0.12
N GLN A 265 -18.99 -6.15 1.00
CA GLN A 265 -20.41 -6.34 0.73
C GLN A 265 -21.16 -5.01 0.66
N SER A 266 -20.89 -4.10 1.58
CA SER A 266 -21.49 -2.75 1.57
C SER A 266 -21.22 -1.98 0.27
N VAL A 267 -20.02 -2.11 -0.29
CA VAL A 267 -19.69 -1.45 -1.57
C VAL A 267 -20.36 -2.15 -2.75
N LEU A 268 -20.44 -3.47 -2.74
CA LEU A 268 -21.18 -4.22 -3.76
C LEU A 268 -22.67 -3.85 -3.78
N ASP A 269 -23.28 -3.67 -2.60
CA ASP A 269 -24.67 -3.23 -2.49
C ASP A 269 -24.86 -1.81 -3.07
N LEU A 270 -23.91 -0.88 -2.84
CA LEU A 270 -23.95 0.46 -3.45
C LEU A 270 -23.81 0.40 -4.98
N ILE A 271 -22.96 -0.48 -5.52
CA ILE A 271 -22.83 -0.68 -6.97
C ILE A 271 -24.13 -1.24 -7.55
N ALA A 272 -24.75 -2.22 -6.87
CA ALA A 272 -25.98 -2.85 -7.32
C ALA A 272 -27.20 -1.89 -7.27
N ALA A 273 -27.26 -1.01 -6.29
CA ALA A 273 -28.37 -0.05 -6.13
C ALA A 273 -28.47 1.00 -7.27
N THR A 274 -27.45 1.07 -8.13
CA THR A 274 -27.39 2.00 -9.27
C THR A 274 -27.71 1.37 -10.60
N ARG A 275 -28.08 0.08 -10.62
CA ARG A 275 -28.59 -0.66 -11.80
C ARG A 275 -30.11 -0.51 -11.85
#